data_a874442444e149ee9d2e79dd967a3a39
#
_entry.id   a874442444e149ee9d2e79dd967a3a39
#
_cell.length_a   1.000
_cell.length_b   1.000
_cell.length_c   1.000
_cell.angle_alpha   90.00
_cell.angle_beta   90.00
_cell.angle_gamma   90.00
#
_symmetry.space_group_name_H-M   'P 1'
#
loop_
_entity.id
_entity.type
_entity.pdbx_description
1 polymer ?
#
loop_
_entity_poly.entity_id
_entity_poly.type
_entity_poly.pdbx_seq_one_letter_code
_entity_poly.pdbx_strand_id
1 'polypeptide(L)'
;MMGVGYLLAIGFACLPTLYTTYASKMVKEFPLAGQVDLGIGPYLIAALLLIGMTLVGYFGLNDERRGGAFWAAGGSVAGLVLIVIVITFPHINRYVIAPPQELAYAAGLNLDRQDQFIAYGTLRPSSVFYAKRKTLFVPIGEEDKIRAALKEAKKVMILLPESAQSKLPTEASGLVPILKRYGYVLLANQPMVKIPEGATLPPPPGKLSH
;
A
#
# COMPACT_ATOMS: atom_id res chain seq x y z
N MET A 1 -4.98 -12.66 -31.95
CA MET A 1 -5.27 -12.52 -30.52
C MET A 1 -4.29 -13.26 -29.60
N MET A 2 -3.73 -14.41 -29.98
CA MET A 2 -2.74 -15.13 -29.14
C MET A 2 -1.49 -14.30 -28.82
N GLY A 3 -0.97 -13.49 -29.74
CA GLY A 3 0.24 -12.68 -29.51
C GLY A 3 0.14 -11.73 -28.33
N VAL A 4 -1.04 -11.14 -28.09
CA VAL A 4 -1.27 -10.23 -26.95
C VAL A 4 -1.13 -10.95 -25.62
N GLY A 5 -1.64 -12.19 -25.51
CA GLY A 5 -1.56 -12.97 -24.28
C GLY A 5 -0.11 -13.35 -23.92
N TYR A 6 0.70 -13.72 -24.93
CA TYR A 6 2.13 -14.00 -24.72
C TYR A 6 2.90 -12.74 -24.34
N LEU A 7 2.61 -11.59 -24.95
CA LEU A 7 3.22 -10.30 -24.56
C LEU A 7 2.90 -9.94 -23.10
N LEU A 8 1.66 -10.13 -22.69
CA LEU A 8 1.25 -9.93 -21.29
C LEU A 8 2.00 -10.87 -20.35
N ALA A 9 2.10 -12.14 -20.70
CA ALA A 9 2.85 -13.12 -19.89
C ALA A 9 4.32 -12.70 -19.71
N ILE A 10 4.99 -12.27 -20.77
CA ILE A 10 6.35 -11.73 -20.70
C ILE A 10 6.40 -10.48 -19.82
N GLY A 11 5.43 -9.57 -19.98
CA GLY A 11 5.32 -8.36 -19.17
C GLY A 11 5.23 -8.68 -17.67
N PHE A 12 4.39 -9.65 -17.28
CA PHE A 12 4.28 -10.09 -15.89
C PHE A 12 5.55 -10.79 -15.40
N ALA A 13 6.21 -11.59 -16.22
CA ALA A 13 7.48 -12.22 -15.85
C ALA A 13 8.59 -11.19 -15.60
N CYS A 14 8.62 -10.10 -16.38
CA CYS A 14 9.57 -9.01 -16.22
C CYS A 14 9.19 -8.00 -15.12
N LEU A 15 7.95 -8.03 -14.63
CA LEU A 15 7.43 -7.05 -13.69
C LEU A 15 8.30 -6.89 -12.43
N PRO A 16 8.79 -7.96 -11.76
CA PRO A 16 9.63 -7.81 -10.57
C PRO A 16 10.93 -7.05 -10.86
N THR A 17 11.57 -7.35 -12.00
CA THR A 17 12.80 -6.66 -12.42
C THR A 17 12.55 -5.19 -12.77
N LEU A 18 11.46 -4.90 -13.49
CA LEU A 18 11.05 -3.53 -13.79
C LEU A 18 10.70 -2.78 -12.50
N TYR A 19 9.99 -3.43 -11.59
CA TYR A 19 9.63 -2.84 -10.31
C TYR A 19 10.87 -2.43 -9.51
N THR A 20 11.86 -3.30 -9.33
CA THR A 20 13.09 -2.97 -8.58
C THR A 20 13.83 -1.80 -9.22
N THR A 21 13.85 -1.71 -10.55
CA THR A 21 14.50 -0.62 -11.29
C THR A 21 13.80 0.72 -11.07
N TYR A 22 12.46 0.73 -11.02
CA TYR A 22 11.67 1.97 -10.89
C TYR A 22 11.21 2.27 -9.46
N ALA A 23 11.41 1.36 -8.52
CA ALA A 23 10.97 1.49 -7.13
C ALA A 23 11.47 2.78 -6.46
N SER A 24 12.71 3.20 -6.76
CA SER A 24 13.30 4.43 -6.22
C SER A 24 12.50 5.69 -6.58
N LYS A 25 11.85 5.71 -7.74
CA LYS A 25 10.99 6.83 -8.16
C LYS A 25 9.65 6.83 -7.42
N MET A 26 9.17 5.65 -6.99
CA MET A 26 7.90 5.49 -6.29
C MET A 26 8.00 5.77 -4.80
N VAL A 27 9.21 5.83 -4.22
CA VAL A 27 9.43 6.06 -2.77
C VAL A 27 8.80 7.37 -2.28
N LYS A 28 8.64 8.38 -3.15
CA LYS A 28 7.99 9.65 -2.79
C LYS A 28 6.53 9.46 -2.36
N GLU A 29 5.80 8.57 -3.03
CA GLU A 29 4.38 8.31 -2.76
C GLU A 29 4.19 7.08 -1.87
N PHE A 30 5.07 6.10 -2.00
CA PHE A 30 5.05 4.84 -1.27
C PHE A 30 6.41 4.62 -0.60
N PRO A 31 6.57 5.01 0.67
CA PRO A 31 7.86 5.02 1.36
C PRO A 31 8.62 3.70 1.33
N LEU A 32 7.91 2.58 1.27
CA LEU A 32 8.49 1.25 1.21
C LEU A 32 8.55 0.65 -0.19
N ALA A 33 8.26 1.41 -1.25
CA ALA A 33 8.30 0.86 -2.61
C ALA A 33 9.61 0.11 -2.93
N GLY A 34 10.76 0.63 -2.46
CA GLY A 34 12.05 -0.02 -2.66
C GLY A 34 12.29 -1.29 -1.82
N GLN A 35 11.44 -1.58 -0.85
CA GLN A 35 11.59 -2.72 0.08
C GLN A 35 10.50 -3.79 -0.09
N VAL A 36 9.47 -3.49 -0.88
CA VAL A 36 8.38 -4.44 -1.15
C VAL A 36 8.85 -5.45 -2.17
N ASP A 37 8.93 -6.71 -1.77
CA ASP A 37 9.06 -7.82 -2.69
C ASP A 37 7.68 -8.15 -3.27
N LEU A 38 7.57 -8.19 -4.59
CA LEU A 38 6.34 -8.60 -5.27
C LEU A 38 6.03 -10.09 -5.11
N GLY A 39 6.97 -10.85 -4.57
CA GLY A 39 6.82 -12.27 -4.33
C GLY A 39 6.64 -13.08 -5.61
N ILE A 40 6.05 -14.26 -5.46
CA ILE A 40 5.83 -15.22 -6.55
C ILE A 40 4.63 -14.86 -7.45
N GLY A 41 3.76 -13.93 -7.02
CA GLY A 41 2.50 -13.60 -7.71
C GLY A 41 2.64 -13.29 -9.20
N PRO A 42 3.51 -12.36 -9.62
CA PRO A 42 3.71 -12.04 -11.04
C PRO A 42 4.15 -13.24 -11.88
N TYR A 43 5.02 -14.10 -11.35
CA TYR A 43 5.48 -15.31 -12.06
C TYR A 43 4.37 -16.34 -12.22
N LEU A 44 3.50 -16.50 -11.21
CA LEU A 44 2.34 -17.39 -11.31
C LEU A 44 1.33 -16.88 -12.35
N ILE A 45 1.11 -15.57 -12.42
CA ILE A 45 0.27 -14.96 -13.46
C ILE A 45 0.87 -15.19 -14.85
N ALA A 46 2.17 -14.98 -15.00
CA ALA A 46 2.87 -15.23 -16.26
C ALA A 46 2.75 -16.69 -16.71
N ALA A 47 3.00 -17.63 -15.81
CA ALA A 47 2.89 -19.07 -16.09
C ALA A 47 1.44 -19.45 -16.47
N LEU A 48 0.46 -18.96 -15.73
CA LEU A 48 -0.96 -19.21 -16.01
C LEU A 48 -1.37 -18.66 -17.38
N LEU A 49 -0.91 -17.46 -17.74
CA LEU A 49 -1.19 -16.87 -19.06
C LEU A 49 -0.53 -17.69 -20.17
N LEU A 50 0.71 -18.13 -20.01
CA LEU A 50 1.43 -18.97 -21.00
C LEU A 50 0.67 -20.29 -21.21
N ILE A 51 0.35 -21.00 -20.14
CA ILE A 51 -0.36 -22.28 -20.22
C ILE A 51 -1.75 -22.07 -20.80
N GLY A 52 -2.51 -21.10 -20.29
CA GLY A 52 -3.86 -20.82 -20.72
C GLY A 52 -3.95 -20.47 -22.21
N MET A 53 -3.08 -19.57 -22.70
CA MET A 53 -3.02 -19.20 -24.11
C MET A 53 -2.61 -20.37 -25.01
N THR A 54 -1.70 -21.19 -24.56
CA THR A 54 -1.29 -22.41 -25.29
C THR A 54 -2.45 -23.39 -25.41
N LEU A 55 -3.19 -23.63 -24.31
CA LEU A 55 -4.35 -24.50 -24.32
C LEU A 55 -5.50 -23.94 -25.18
N VAL A 56 -5.78 -22.64 -25.09
CA VAL A 56 -6.78 -21.98 -25.97
C VAL A 56 -6.42 -22.15 -27.42
N GLY A 57 -5.14 -22.00 -27.76
CA GLY A 57 -4.66 -22.22 -29.13
C GLY A 57 -4.78 -23.65 -29.58
N TYR A 58 -4.32 -24.59 -28.76
CA TYR A 58 -4.39 -26.01 -29.06
C TYR A 58 -5.85 -26.48 -29.31
N PHE A 59 -6.77 -26.11 -28.43
CA PHE A 59 -8.18 -26.46 -28.59
C PHE A 59 -8.89 -25.66 -29.69
N GLY A 60 -8.50 -24.40 -29.90
CA GLY A 60 -9.12 -23.54 -30.92
C GLY A 60 -8.75 -23.92 -32.35
N LEU A 61 -7.60 -24.54 -32.57
CA LEU A 61 -7.18 -25.07 -33.88
C LEU A 61 -7.79 -26.43 -34.21
N ASN A 62 -8.36 -27.12 -33.22
CA ASN A 62 -8.95 -28.43 -33.40
C ASN A 62 -10.48 -28.32 -33.38
N ASP A 63 -11.10 -28.49 -34.54
CA ASP A 63 -12.56 -28.33 -34.74
C ASP A 63 -13.39 -29.23 -33.82
N GLU A 64 -12.92 -30.46 -33.57
CA GLU A 64 -13.62 -31.41 -32.70
C GLU A 64 -13.60 -31.04 -31.23
N ARG A 65 -12.65 -30.16 -30.83
CA ARG A 65 -12.39 -29.82 -29.40
C ARG A 65 -12.60 -28.34 -29.10
N ARG A 66 -13.28 -27.57 -29.95
CA ARG A 66 -13.48 -26.11 -29.76
C ARG A 66 -14.11 -25.75 -28.41
N GLY A 67 -14.95 -26.60 -27.84
CA GLY A 67 -15.48 -26.41 -26.49
C GLY A 67 -14.40 -26.35 -25.41
N GLY A 68 -13.26 -27.04 -25.61
CA GLY A 68 -12.12 -27.00 -24.71
C GLY A 68 -11.44 -25.62 -24.64
N ALA A 69 -11.46 -24.87 -25.76
CA ALA A 69 -10.91 -23.51 -25.77
C ALA A 69 -11.69 -22.56 -24.84
N PHE A 70 -12.99 -22.69 -24.78
CA PHE A 70 -13.83 -21.92 -23.86
C PHE A 70 -13.50 -22.22 -22.40
N TRP A 71 -13.40 -23.51 -22.06
CA TRP A 71 -13.02 -23.90 -20.69
C TRP A 71 -11.60 -23.52 -20.32
N ALA A 72 -10.65 -23.61 -21.25
CA ALA A 72 -9.28 -23.17 -21.05
C ALA A 72 -9.20 -21.65 -20.79
N ALA A 73 -9.94 -20.85 -21.56
CA ALA A 73 -10.03 -19.41 -21.37
C ALA A 73 -10.69 -19.05 -20.02
N GLY A 74 -11.84 -19.64 -19.72
CA GLY A 74 -12.56 -19.42 -18.46
C GLY A 74 -11.73 -19.84 -17.23
N GLY A 75 -11.08 -21.00 -17.31
CA GLY A 75 -10.18 -21.48 -16.27
C GLY A 75 -8.97 -20.56 -16.04
N SER A 76 -8.41 -20.02 -17.13
CA SER A 76 -7.30 -19.06 -17.02
C SER A 76 -7.72 -17.77 -16.35
N VAL A 77 -8.90 -17.24 -16.69
CA VAL A 77 -9.44 -16.03 -16.04
C VAL A 77 -9.75 -16.30 -14.55
N ALA A 78 -10.38 -17.42 -14.24
CA ALA A 78 -10.68 -17.80 -12.87
C ALA A 78 -9.40 -17.98 -12.04
N GLY A 79 -8.38 -18.64 -12.60
CA GLY A 79 -7.08 -18.81 -11.98
C GLY A 79 -6.36 -17.48 -11.74
N LEU A 80 -6.43 -16.55 -12.70
CA LEU A 80 -5.86 -15.20 -12.57
C LEU A 80 -6.53 -14.44 -11.40
N VAL A 81 -7.85 -14.45 -11.34
CA VAL A 81 -8.60 -13.81 -10.25
C VAL A 81 -8.22 -14.42 -8.91
N LEU A 82 -8.09 -15.75 -8.84
CA LEU A 82 -7.68 -16.45 -7.61
C LEU A 82 -6.28 -16.02 -7.17
N ILE A 83 -5.29 -15.99 -8.08
CA ILE A 83 -3.91 -15.58 -7.77
C ILE A 83 -3.89 -14.13 -7.27
N VAL A 84 -4.63 -13.24 -7.92
CA VAL A 84 -4.71 -11.83 -7.51
C VAL A 84 -5.30 -11.69 -6.12
N ILE A 85 -6.43 -12.34 -5.84
CA ILE A 85 -7.12 -12.21 -4.54
C ILE A 85 -6.34 -12.88 -3.42
N VAL A 86 -5.79 -14.09 -3.64
CA VAL A 86 -5.19 -14.89 -2.56
C VAL A 86 -3.72 -14.55 -2.32
N ILE A 87 -3.00 -14.18 -3.36
CA ILE A 87 -1.55 -13.98 -3.28
C ILE A 87 -1.17 -12.51 -3.41
N THR A 88 -1.61 -11.85 -4.50
CA THR A 88 -1.12 -10.51 -4.83
C THR A 88 -1.76 -9.44 -3.94
N PHE A 89 -3.08 -9.48 -3.78
CA PHE A 89 -3.80 -8.46 -3.02
C PHE A 89 -3.43 -8.39 -1.54
N PRO A 90 -3.33 -9.51 -0.78
CA PRO A 90 -2.88 -9.46 0.61
C PRO A 90 -1.48 -8.90 0.76
N HIS A 91 -0.61 -9.20 -0.19
CA HIS A 91 0.77 -8.69 -0.19
C HIS A 91 0.81 -7.16 -0.36
N ILE A 92 0.11 -6.63 -1.36
CA ILE A 92 0.00 -5.19 -1.60
C ILE A 92 -0.69 -4.51 -0.41
N ASN A 93 -1.79 -5.08 0.09
CA ASN A 93 -2.53 -4.53 1.21
C ASN A 93 -1.64 -4.33 2.43
N ARG A 94 -0.83 -5.33 2.77
CA ARG A 94 0.03 -5.33 3.96
C ARG A 94 1.04 -4.17 3.97
N TYR A 95 1.62 -3.83 2.82
CA TYR A 95 2.72 -2.86 2.75
C TYR A 95 2.30 -1.47 2.26
N VAL A 96 1.22 -1.40 1.48
CA VAL A 96 0.84 -0.16 0.79
C VAL A 96 -0.45 0.43 1.35
N ILE A 97 -1.46 -0.41 1.60
CA ILE A 97 -2.81 0.06 1.90
C ILE A 97 -3.05 0.13 3.40
N ALA A 98 -2.75 -0.94 4.13
CA ALA A 98 -3.06 -1.06 5.54
C ALA A 98 -2.30 -0.07 6.46
N PRO A 99 -0.99 0.22 6.26
CA PRO A 99 -0.23 1.00 7.22
C PRO A 99 -0.82 2.39 7.53
N PRO A 100 -1.12 3.27 6.55
CA PRO A 100 -1.73 4.56 6.84
C PRO A 100 -3.16 4.45 7.38
N GLN A 101 -3.89 3.37 7.04
CA GLN A 101 -5.24 3.14 7.56
C GLN A 101 -5.21 2.75 9.04
N GLU A 102 -4.31 1.85 9.43
CA GLU A 102 -4.12 1.44 10.82
C GLU A 102 -3.69 2.62 11.70
N LEU A 103 -2.76 3.45 11.22
CA LEU A 103 -2.31 4.63 11.93
C LEU A 103 -3.42 5.69 12.05
N ALA A 104 -4.21 5.89 11.00
CA ALA A 104 -5.36 6.78 11.03
C ALA A 104 -6.45 6.29 12.00
N TYR A 105 -6.71 4.97 12.03
CA TYR A 105 -7.62 4.35 12.98
C TYR A 105 -7.14 4.53 14.43
N ALA A 106 -5.87 4.27 14.69
CA ALA A 106 -5.25 4.49 15.99
C ALA A 106 -5.37 5.96 16.45
N ALA A 107 -5.15 6.91 15.54
CA ALA A 107 -5.35 8.33 15.82
C ALA A 107 -6.81 8.62 16.17
N GLY A 108 -7.76 8.08 15.39
CA GLY A 108 -9.19 8.29 15.60
C GLY A 108 -9.73 7.78 16.96
N LEU A 109 -9.13 6.71 17.50
CA LEU A 109 -9.47 6.18 18.84
C LEU A 109 -9.00 7.09 19.98
N ASN A 110 -7.98 7.91 19.73
CA ASN A 110 -7.31 8.72 20.75
C ASN A 110 -7.57 10.21 20.65
N LEU A 111 -8.29 10.66 19.63
CA LEU A 111 -8.66 12.06 19.41
C LEU A 111 -10.11 12.32 19.76
N ASP A 112 -10.38 13.43 20.43
CA ASP A 112 -11.71 13.95 20.67
C ASP A 112 -12.18 14.87 19.54
N ARG A 113 -13.42 15.40 19.64
CA ARG A 113 -14.00 16.25 18.58
C ARG A 113 -13.28 17.58 18.39
N GLN A 114 -12.60 18.06 19.42
CA GLN A 114 -11.88 19.34 19.43
C GLN A 114 -10.40 19.18 19.04
N ASP A 115 -9.92 17.94 18.93
CA ASP A 115 -8.55 17.64 18.60
C ASP A 115 -8.34 17.65 17.08
N GLN A 116 -7.08 17.81 16.65
CA GLN A 116 -6.71 17.89 15.24
C GLN A 116 -5.99 16.62 14.78
N PHE A 117 -6.47 16.07 13.67
CA PHE A 117 -5.77 15.04 12.94
C PHE A 117 -5.23 15.61 11.62
N ILE A 118 -3.93 15.49 11.40
CA ILE A 118 -3.24 16.04 10.24
C ILE A 118 -2.62 14.89 9.45
N ALA A 119 -2.83 14.87 8.14
CA ALA A 119 -2.12 14.00 7.21
C ALA A 119 -1.12 14.87 6.41
N TYR A 120 0.18 14.74 6.74
CA TYR A 120 1.24 15.54 6.14
C TYR A 120 2.01 14.75 5.10
N GLY A 121 2.16 15.31 3.91
CA GLY A 121 2.89 14.68 2.80
C GLY A 121 2.22 13.41 2.26
N THR A 122 0.97 13.14 2.65
CA THR A 122 0.17 12.03 2.14
C THR A 122 -1.27 12.48 1.92
N LEU A 123 -1.76 12.32 0.68
CA LEU A 123 -3.12 12.70 0.29
C LEU A 123 -3.98 11.44 0.13
N ARG A 124 -4.27 10.75 1.24
CA ARG A 124 -5.08 9.53 1.22
C ARG A 124 -6.46 9.78 1.84
N PRO A 125 -7.51 9.89 1.03
CA PRO A 125 -8.88 10.08 1.51
C PRO A 125 -9.33 9.00 2.49
N SER A 126 -8.80 7.78 2.38
CA SER A 126 -9.06 6.69 3.31
C SER A 126 -8.70 7.04 4.76
N SER A 127 -7.73 7.92 5.00
CA SER A 127 -7.36 8.36 6.35
C SER A 127 -8.51 9.02 7.10
N VAL A 128 -9.37 9.79 6.40
CA VAL A 128 -10.59 10.41 6.98
C VAL A 128 -11.57 9.34 7.43
N PHE A 129 -11.78 8.33 6.59
CA PHE A 129 -12.74 7.26 6.86
C PHE A 129 -12.33 6.44 8.09
N TYR A 130 -11.04 6.07 8.17
CA TYR A 130 -10.53 5.24 9.27
C TYR A 130 -10.36 6.04 10.56
N ALA A 131 -9.91 7.28 10.50
CA ALA A 131 -9.82 8.15 11.66
C ALA A 131 -11.20 8.53 12.22
N LYS A 132 -12.26 8.49 11.38
CA LYS A 132 -13.61 8.97 11.72
C LYS A 132 -13.59 10.39 12.30
N ARG A 133 -12.66 11.21 11.82
CA ARG A 133 -12.40 12.59 12.27
C ARG A 133 -12.15 13.49 11.08
N LYS A 134 -12.36 14.79 11.29
CA LYS A 134 -11.96 15.79 10.32
C LYS A 134 -10.43 15.74 10.18
N THR A 135 -9.96 15.47 8.98
CA THR A 135 -8.53 15.36 8.69
C THR A 135 -8.09 16.57 7.90
N LEU A 136 -7.07 17.24 8.39
CA LEU A 136 -6.40 18.32 7.67
C LEU A 136 -5.29 17.72 6.80
N PHE A 137 -5.47 17.79 5.48
CA PHE A 137 -4.43 17.38 4.54
C PHE A 137 -3.47 18.53 4.29
N VAL A 138 -2.19 18.31 4.58
CA VAL A 138 -1.14 19.30 4.39
C VAL A 138 -0.08 18.74 3.44
N PRO A 139 0.05 19.28 2.22
CA PRO A 139 1.13 18.91 1.33
C PRO A 139 2.47 19.42 1.89
N ILE A 140 3.55 18.77 1.45
CA ILE A 140 4.90 19.25 1.75
C ILE A 140 5.09 20.65 1.11
N GLY A 141 5.53 21.62 1.91
CA GLY A 141 5.67 23.03 1.51
C GLY A 141 4.61 23.96 2.10
N GLU A 142 3.58 23.41 2.77
CA GLU A 142 2.52 24.20 3.43
C GLU A 142 2.53 24.04 4.96
N GLU A 143 3.72 24.01 5.57
CA GLU A 143 3.93 23.74 6.99
C GLU A 143 3.29 24.81 7.91
N ASP A 144 2.93 25.98 7.39
CA ASP A 144 2.22 27.02 8.15
C ASP A 144 0.87 26.55 8.68
N LYS A 145 0.19 25.64 7.95
CA LYS A 145 -1.05 25.03 8.41
C LYS A 145 -0.83 24.13 9.63
N ILE A 146 0.32 23.46 9.70
CA ILE A 146 0.70 22.64 10.87
C ILE A 146 0.97 23.56 12.06
N ARG A 147 1.69 24.68 11.86
CA ARG A 147 1.95 25.69 12.90
C ARG A 147 0.67 26.27 13.49
N ALA A 148 -0.30 26.60 12.62
CA ALA A 148 -1.60 27.09 13.06
C ALA A 148 -2.34 26.02 13.92
N ALA A 149 -2.41 24.79 13.44
CA ALA A 149 -3.07 23.71 14.15
C ALA A 149 -2.43 23.39 15.51
N LEU A 150 -1.10 23.45 15.61
CA LEU A 150 -0.39 23.23 16.87
C LEU A 150 -0.66 24.32 17.92
N LYS A 151 -0.99 25.53 17.49
CA LYS A 151 -1.35 26.65 18.39
C LYS A 151 -2.80 26.59 18.88
N GLU A 152 -3.70 26.11 18.03
CA GLU A 152 -5.13 26.14 18.27
C GLU A 152 -5.65 24.89 19.02
N ALA A 153 -5.09 23.73 18.71
CA ALA A 153 -5.60 22.46 19.22
C ALA A 153 -4.88 21.98 20.47
N LYS A 154 -5.63 21.46 21.45
CA LYS A 154 -5.09 20.89 22.68
C LYS A 154 -4.32 19.62 22.43
N LYS A 155 -4.83 18.76 21.53
CA LYS A 155 -4.19 17.52 21.11
C LYS A 155 -4.09 17.49 19.60
N VAL A 156 -2.87 17.19 19.11
CA VAL A 156 -2.59 17.09 17.68
C VAL A 156 -1.91 15.77 17.40
N MET A 157 -2.41 15.07 16.39
CA MET A 157 -1.77 13.88 15.84
C MET A 157 -1.46 14.08 14.37
N ILE A 158 -0.23 13.76 13.97
CA ILE A 158 0.24 13.93 12.59
C ILE A 158 0.64 12.57 12.02
N LEU A 159 -0.04 12.16 10.96
CA LEU A 159 0.32 11.00 10.15
C LEU A 159 1.19 11.46 8.98
N LEU A 160 2.37 10.86 8.84
CA LEU A 160 3.29 11.23 7.76
C LEU A 160 4.17 10.04 7.34
N PRO A 161 4.72 10.05 6.11
CA PRO A 161 5.82 9.19 5.70
C PRO A 161 7.08 9.51 6.51
N GLU A 162 7.87 8.50 6.90
CA GLU A 162 9.15 8.72 7.61
C GLU A 162 10.08 9.68 6.86
N SER A 163 10.09 9.62 5.53
CA SER A 163 10.86 10.51 4.67
C SER A 163 10.47 11.99 4.78
N ALA A 164 9.26 12.28 5.23
CA ALA A 164 8.77 13.65 5.42
C ALA A 164 9.03 14.18 6.84
N GLN A 165 9.51 13.36 7.77
CA GLN A 165 9.73 13.76 9.16
C GLN A 165 10.78 14.88 9.27
N SER A 166 11.82 14.85 8.45
CA SER A 166 12.86 15.89 8.43
C SER A 166 12.39 17.24 7.87
N LYS A 167 11.21 17.28 7.25
CA LYS A 167 10.61 18.49 6.67
C LYS A 167 9.58 19.14 7.58
N LEU A 168 9.33 18.56 8.74
CA LEU A 168 8.42 19.15 9.72
C LEU A 168 8.97 20.50 10.24
N PRO A 169 8.10 21.46 10.55
CA PRO A 169 8.52 22.74 11.13
C PRO A 169 9.10 22.52 12.53
N THR A 170 9.96 23.43 12.97
CA THR A 170 10.67 23.36 14.27
C THR A 170 9.69 23.30 15.44
N GLU A 171 8.52 23.92 15.31
CA GLU A 171 7.45 23.90 16.32
C GLU A 171 6.87 22.49 16.54
N ALA A 172 7.02 21.61 15.55
CA ALA A 172 6.64 20.21 15.67
C ALA A 172 7.70 19.34 16.37
N SER A 173 8.85 19.88 16.78
CA SER A 173 9.91 19.14 17.49
C SER A 173 9.46 18.57 18.83
N GLY A 174 8.43 19.14 19.45
CA GLY A 174 7.79 18.63 20.65
C GLY A 174 6.88 17.40 20.43
N LEU A 175 6.64 17.00 19.19
CA LEU A 175 5.85 15.81 18.89
C LEU A 175 6.68 14.55 19.04
N VAL A 176 6.13 13.56 19.72
CA VAL A 176 6.77 12.27 19.96
C VAL A 176 6.22 11.23 19.01
N PRO A 177 7.06 10.38 18.41
CA PRO A 177 6.59 9.26 17.61
C PRO A 177 5.91 8.22 18.53
N ILE A 178 4.60 8.03 18.31
CA ILE A 178 3.79 7.11 19.11
C ILE A 178 3.71 5.74 18.46
N LEU A 179 3.52 5.70 17.13
CA LEU A 179 3.36 4.47 16.40
C LEU A 179 4.05 4.58 15.04
N LYS A 180 4.77 3.53 14.66
CA LYS A 180 5.42 3.43 13.35
C LYS A 180 4.91 2.19 12.62
N ARG A 181 4.64 2.34 11.32
CA ARG A 181 4.15 1.26 10.47
C ARG A 181 4.69 1.39 9.06
N TYR A 182 5.49 0.43 8.61
CA TYR A 182 5.92 0.30 7.21
C TYR A 182 6.19 1.64 6.50
N GLY A 183 7.14 2.42 7.04
CA GLY A 183 7.55 3.70 6.47
C GLY A 183 6.62 4.87 6.75
N TYR A 184 5.58 4.68 7.58
CA TYR A 184 4.73 5.74 8.10
C TYR A 184 4.89 5.87 9.61
N VAL A 185 4.76 7.11 10.09
CA VAL A 185 4.84 7.45 11.51
C VAL A 185 3.61 8.25 11.92
N LEU A 186 3.10 7.95 13.09
CA LEU A 186 2.12 8.77 13.79
C LEU A 186 2.83 9.51 14.91
N LEU A 187 2.87 10.84 14.82
CA LEU A 187 3.41 11.73 15.84
C LEU A 187 2.25 12.31 16.66
N ALA A 188 2.49 12.56 17.94
CA ALA A 188 1.52 13.24 18.79
C ALA A 188 2.21 14.12 19.83
N ASN A 189 1.51 15.18 20.29
CA ASN A 189 1.95 16.03 21.40
C ASN A 189 1.55 15.48 22.78
N GLN A 190 0.74 14.41 22.82
CA GLN A 190 0.31 13.73 24.03
C GLN A 190 0.36 12.21 23.84
N PRO A 191 0.61 11.43 24.88
CA PRO A 191 0.66 9.98 24.80
C PRO A 191 -0.67 9.38 24.37
N MET A 192 -0.63 8.24 23.68
CA MET A 192 -1.80 7.44 23.37
C MET A 192 -2.26 6.68 24.61
N VAL A 193 -3.58 6.72 24.85
CA VAL A 193 -4.24 5.98 25.94
C VAL A 193 -4.82 4.67 25.43
N LYS A 194 -5.29 4.63 24.18
CA LYS A 194 -5.93 3.47 23.56
C LYS A 194 -5.05 2.92 22.44
N ILE A 195 -4.55 1.71 22.64
CA ILE A 195 -3.87 0.95 21.58
C ILE A 195 -4.94 0.07 20.92
N PRO A 196 -5.03 0.04 19.58
CA PRO A 196 -5.98 -0.85 18.90
C PRO A 196 -5.72 -2.30 19.28
N GLU A 197 -6.74 -3.00 19.78
CA GLU A 197 -6.69 -4.44 19.99
C GLU A 197 -6.46 -5.13 18.65
N GLY A 198 -5.48 -6.03 18.58
CA GLY A 198 -5.08 -6.71 17.34
C GLY A 198 -3.96 -6.01 16.57
N ALA A 199 -3.46 -4.87 17.05
CA ALA A 199 -2.22 -4.28 16.55
C ALA A 199 -0.97 -5.06 17.04
N THR A 200 -1.03 -6.37 17.02
CA THR A 200 0.17 -7.20 16.99
C THR A 200 0.83 -6.92 15.65
N LEU A 201 1.63 -5.88 15.70
CA LEU A 201 2.48 -5.46 14.62
C LEU A 201 3.34 -6.66 14.22
N PRO A 202 3.20 -7.23 13.02
CA PRO A 202 4.26 -8.10 12.56
C PRO A 202 5.56 -7.27 12.66
N PRO A 203 6.66 -7.87 13.13
CA PRO A 203 7.93 -7.17 13.21
C PRO A 203 8.22 -6.55 11.83
N PRO A 204 8.89 -5.39 11.80
CA PRO A 204 9.35 -4.83 10.54
C PRO A 204 10.11 -5.93 9.81
N PRO A 205 9.99 -6.02 8.47
CA PRO A 205 10.75 -6.99 7.70
C PRO A 205 12.21 -6.84 8.13
N GLY A 206 12.77 -7.90 8.73
CA GLY A 206 14.15 -7.91 9.15
C GLY A 206 14.98 -7.45 7.95
N LYS A 207 15.97 -6.59 8.20
CA LYS A 207 16.98 -6.29 7.18
C LYS A 207 17.47 -7.66 6.70
N LEU A 208 17.16 -7.99 5.45
CA LEU A 208 17.80 -9.11 4.79
C LEU A 208 19.29 -8.80 4.89
N SER A 209 19.97 -9.51 5.78
CA SER A 209 21.43 -9.51 5.87
C SER A 209 21.91 -10.03 4.52
N HIS A 210 22.50 -9.14 3.72
CA HIS A 210 23.30 -9.48 2.57
C HIS A 210 24.59 -10.13 3.01
#